data_7b05d1b728995a5256a32de7d3ae224c
#
_entry.id   7b05d1b728995a5256a32de7d3ae224c
#
_cell.length_a   1.000
_cell.length_b   1.000
_cell.length_c   1.000
_cell.angle_alpha   90.00
_cell.angle_beta   90.00
_cell.angle_gamma   90.00
#
_symmetry.space_group_name_H-M   'P 1'
#
loop_
_entity.id
_entity.type
_entity.pdbx_description
1 polymer ?
#
loop_
_entity_poly.entity_id
_entity_poly.type
_entity_poly.pdbx_seq_one_letter_code
_entity_poly.pdbx_strand_id
1 'polypeptide(L)'
;MDAPIQAPVITCSRLRMQTDGKGITTLVCFHGCPLRCKWCINAFSFAPETKRTMITPEQLYEQVRIDNLYFLATGGGVTFGGGEPLLQADFLVEFRKLCGEHWHLCAETSLNVPWENVATAASCIDHFYIDCKDTNADIYRRYTGRDNLQMLENLRKLQSQIGPERITVRIPLIPEYNTEEDRQRSVELLQNLGLTQVDLFTYKQP
;
A
#
# COMPACT_ATOMS: atom_id res chain seq x y z
N MET A 1 14.53 -2.88 -28.41
CA MET A 1 13.56 -2.00 -27.75
C MET A 1 12.96 -2.82 -26.64
N ASP A 2 13.12 -2.39 -25.41
CA ASP A 2 12.54 -3.06 -24.26
C ASP A 2 11.00 -3.03 -24.35
N ALA A 3 10.36 -4.08 -23.87
CA ALA A 3 8.90 -4.12 -23.85
C ALA A 3 8.36 -2.97 -22.96
N PRO A 4 7.23 -2.35 -23.32
CA PRO A 4 6.67 -1.27 -22.52
C PRO A 4 6.32 -1.78 -21.11
N ILE A 5 6.63 -0.96 -20.11
CA ILE A 5 6.25 -1.24 -18.73
C ILE A 5 4.73 -1.30 -18.64
N GLN A 6 4.21 -2.37 -18.07
CA GLN A 6 2.77 -2.60 -17.88
C GLN A 6 2.49 -3.18 -16.50
N ALA A 7 1.33 -2.88 -15.95
CA ALA A 7 0.88 -3.44 -14.68
C ALA A 7 -0.54 -4.05 -14.80
N PRO A 8 -0.80 -5.13 -14.05
CA PRO A 8 -2.10 -5.80 -14.05
C PRO A 8 -3.10 -5.03 -13.16
N VAL A 9 -3.88 -4.12 -13.72
CA VAL A 9 -4.91 -3.36 -13.01
C VAL A 9 -6.24 -4.10 -13.02
N ILE A 10 -6.83 -4.23 -11.84
CA ILE A 10 -8.16 -4.85 -11.64
C ILE A 10 -9.24 -3.78 -11.77
N THR A 11 -9.07 -2.67 -11.06
CA THR A 11 -10.06 -1.59 -11.03
C THR A 11 -9.44 -0.26 -10.57
N CYS A 12 -10.12 0.83 -10.95
CA CYS A 12 -9.88 2.18 -10.43
C CYS A 12 -11.16 2.65 -9.73
N SER A 13 -11.10 2.84 -8.41
CA SER A 13 -12.21 3.39 -7.63
C SER A 13 -12.00 4.88 -7.44
N ARG A 14 -12.82 5.68 -8.13
CA ARG A 14 -12.64 7.13 -8.23
C ARG A 14 -13.35 7.89 -7.10
N LEU A 15 -12.89 9.13 -6.86
CA LEU A 15 -13.51 10.14 -6.00
C LEU A 15 -13.72 9.63 -4.56
N ARG A 16 -12.73 8.93 -4.03
CA ARG A 16 -12.74 8.47 -2.64
C ARG A 16 -12.38 9.64 -1.72
N MET A 17 -13.12 9.76 -0.63
CA MET A 17 -12.97 10.89 0.30
C MET A 17 -12.36 10.42 1.61
N GLN A 18 -11.11 10.78 1.87
CA GLN A 18 -10.39 10.58 3.14
C GLN A 18 -10.26 9.10 3.61
N THR A 19 -10.51 8.14 2.73
CA THR A 19 -10.40 6.70 3.07
C THR A 19 -9.02 6.13 2.75
N ASP A 20 -8.37 6.64 1.71
CA ASP A 20 -7.13 6.06 1.17
C ASP A 20 -6.05 7.13 0.97
N GLY A 21 -6.10 8.21 1.72
CA GLY A 21 -5.15 9.31 1.61
C GLY A 21 -5.77 10.67 1.90
N LYS A 22 -4.98 11.73 1.72
CA LYS A 22 -5.40 13.11 1.90
C LYS A 22 -6.28 13.57 0.72
N GLY A 23 -7.32 14.35 1.03
CA GLY A 23 -8.18 14.94 0.01
C GLY A 23 -9.04 13.91 -0.73
N ILE A 24 -9.33 14.21 -2.00
CA ILE A 24 -10.03 13.30 -2.89
C ILE A 24 -9.00 12.45 -3.63
N THR A 25 -9.17 11.12 -3.61
CA THR A 25 -8.24 10.18 -4.22
C THR A 25 -8.94 9.25 -5.20
N THR A 26 -8.15 8.68 -6.11
CA THR A 26 -8.52 7.50 -6.90
C THR A 26 -7.68 6.32 -6.43
N LEU A 27 -8.33 5.26 -5.94
CA LEU A 27 -7.66 4.00 -5.58
C LEU A 27 -7.49 3.13 -6.82
N VAL A 28 -6.24 2.82 -7.15
CA VAL A 28 -5.86 1.89 -8.22
C VAL A 28 -5.51 0.55 -7.61
N CYS A 29 -6.29 -0.49 -7.94
CA CYS A 29 -6.10 -1.83 -7.41
C CYS A 29 -5.32 -2.69 -8.39
N PHE A 30 -4.12 -3.13 -7.99
CA PHE A 30 -3.31 -4.09 -8.76
C PHE A 30 -3.62 -5.54 -8.41
N HIS A 31 -3.39 -6.43 -9.38
CA HIS A 31 -3.42 -7.86 -9.17
C HIS A 31 -2.05 -8.37 -8.73
N GLY A 32 -2.06 -9.32 -7.79
CA GLY A 32 -0.86 -9.95 -7.23
C GLY A 32 -0.57 -9.46 -5.80
N CYS A 33 -0.32 -10.40 -4.90
CA CYS A 33 0.10 -10.14 -3.53
C CYS A 33 0.93 -11.31 -3.02
N PRO A 34 2.04 -11.08 -2.30
CA PRO A 34 2.83 -12.15 -1.70
C PRO A 34 2.16 -12.78 -0.49
N LEU A 35 1.23 -12.06 0.16
CA LEU A 35 0.50 -12.53 1.33
C LEU A 35 -0.79 -13.29 0.95
N ARG A 36 -1.30 -14.07 1.91
CA ARG A 36 -2.58 -14.80 1.84
C ARG A 36 -3.35 -14.59 3.13
N CYS A 37 -3.59 -13.30 3.44
CA CYS A 37 -4.30 -12.90 4.66
C CYS A 37 -5.67 -13.57 4.72
N LYS A 38 -6.00 -14.16 5.87
CA LYS A 38 -7.23 -14.97 6.03
C LYS A 38 -8.51 -14.18 5.82
N TRP A 39 -8.53 -12.91 6.21
CA TRP A 39 -9.67 -12.00 6.04
C TRP A 39 -9.32 -10.82 5.11
N CYS A 40 -8.69 -11.15 3.99
CA CYS A 40 -8.36 -10.14 3.00
C CYS A 40 -9.64 -9.64 2.31
N ILE A 41 -9.97 -8.35 2.47
CA ILE A 41 -11.11 -7.73 1.78
C ILE A 41 -10.90 -7.70 0.26
N ASN A 42 -9.65 -7.78 -0.18
CA ASN A 42 -9.24 -7.80 -1.58
C ASN A 42 -8.76 -9.21 -2.01
N ALA A 43 -9.35 -10.29 -1.46
CA ALA A 43 -8.93 -11.66 -1.80
C ALA A 43 -8.96 -11.93 -3.32
N PHE A 44 -9.85 -11.26 -4.05
CA PHE A 44 -9.86 -11.27 -5.51
C PHE A 44 -8.54 -10.81 -6.13
N SER A 45 -7.75 -9.97 -5.45
CA SER A 45 -6.50 -9.41 -6.01
C SER A 45 -5.40 -10.45 -6.27
N PHE A 46 -5.51 -11.65 -5.73
CA PHE A 46 -4.59 -12.74 -5.97
C PHE A 46 -5.27 -14.01 -6.52
N ALA A 47 -6.57 -13.98 -6.76
CA ALA A 47 -7.29 -15.10 -7.38
C ALA A 47 -6.96 -15.16 -8.88
N PRO A 48 -6.54 -16.34 -9.41
CA PRO A 48 -6.10 -16.47 -10.81
C PRO A 48 -7.16 -16.08 -11.83
N GLU A 49 -8.44 -16.31 -11.50
CA GLU A 49 -9.62 -16.03 -12.33
C GLU A 49 -10.01 -14.56 -12.37
N THR A 50 -9.43 -13.73 -11.50
CA THR A 50 -9.78 -12.30 -11.45
C THR A 50 -9.43 -11.60 -12.75
N LYS A 51 -10.44 -10.98 -13.35
CA LYS A 51 -10.26 -10.16 -14.55
C LYS A 51 -9.35 -8.97 -14.23
N ARG A 52 -8.35 -8.80 -15.06
CA ARG A 52 -7.38 -7.71 -14.97
C ARG A 52 -6.97 -7.28 -16.36
N THR A 53 -6.62 -6.02 -16.50
CA THR A 53 -6.13 -5.46 -17.75
C THR A 53 -4.67 -5.07 -17.57
N MET A 54 -3.82 -5.50 -18.47
CA MET A 54 -2.44 -5.00 -18.55
C MET A 54 -2.49 -3.61 -19.18
N ILE A 55 -2.10 -2.59 -18.42
CA ILE A 55 -2.10 -1.20 -18.89
C ILE A 55 -0.73 -0.56 -18.68
N THR A 56 -0.40 0.41 -19.53
CA THR A 56 0.81 1.22 -19.35
C THR A 56 0.56 2.38 -18.38
N PRO A 57 1.62 3.02 -17.84
CA PRO A 57 1.47 4.24 -17.04
C PRO A 57 0.69 5.35 -17.74
N GLU A 58 0.90 5.53 -19.05
CA GLU A 58 0.19 6.53 -19.87
C GLU A 58 -1.31 6.21 -19.95
N GLN A 59 -1.66 4.95 -20.17
CA GLN A 59 -3.07 4.52 -20.19
C GLN A 59 -3.75 4.75 -18.86
N LEU A 60 -3.07 4.46 -17.74
CA LEU A 60 -3.61 4.77 -16.41
C LEU A 60 -3.76 6.28 -16.20
N TYR A 61 -2.74 7.05 -16.56
CA TYR A 61 -2.79 8.51 -16.44
C TYR A 61 -3.98 9.10 -17.20
N GLU A 62 -4.22 8.69 -18.45
CA GLU A 62 -5.37 9.14 -19.24
C GLU A 62 -6.72 8.79 -18.58
N GLN A 63 -6.82 7.63 -17.90
CA GLN A 63 -8.03 7.25 -17.18
C GLN A 63 -8.27 8.11 -15.94
N VAL A 64 -7.20 8.47 -15.21
CA VAL A 64 -7.30 9.13 -13.91
C VAL A 64 -7.29 10.65 -14.02
N ARG A 65 -6.67 11.24 -15.05
CA ARG A 65 -6.53 12.69 -15.23
C ARG A 65 -7.87 13.45 -15.33
N ILE A 66 -8.95 12.76 -15.60
CA ILE A 66 -10.29 13.35 -15.58
C ILE A 66 -10.68 13.87 -14.17
N ASP A 67 -10.04 13.36 -13.11
CA ASP A 67 -10.24 13.76 -11.72
C ASP A 67 -9.25 14.86 -11.27
N ASN A 68 -8.38 15.34 -12.15
CA ASN A 68 -7.31 16.30 -11.85
C ASN A 68 -7.80 17.52 -11.08
N LEU A 69 -8.96 18.09 -11.46
CA LEU A 69 -9.51 19.27 -10.78
C LEU A 69 -9.79 19.00 -9.28
N TYR A 70 -10.31 17.81 -8.98
CA TYR A 70 -10.58 17.41 -7.59
C TYR A 70 -9.28 17.19 -6.82
N PHE A 71 -8.27 16.59 -7.45
CA PHE A 71 -6.96 16.37 -6.83
C PHE A 71 -6.31 17.71 -6.48
N LEU A 72 -6.23 18.63 -7.42
CA LEU A 72 -5.63 19.96 -7.20
C LEU A 72 -6.39 20.76 -6.14
N ALA A 73 -7.74 20.72 -6.14
CA ALA A 73 -8.57 21.46 -5.20
C ALA A 73 -8.45 20.95 -3.75
N THR A 74 -8.11 19.67 -3.55
CA THR A 74 -8.12 19.05 -2.22
C THR A 74 -6.74 18.61 -1.73
N GLY A 75 -5.71 18.73 -2.56
CA GLY A 75 -4.38 18.17 -2.31
C GLY A 75 -4.37 16.65 -2.31
N GLY A 76 -5.29 16.04 -3.05
CA GLY A 76 -5.41 14.59 -3.24
C GLY A 76 -4.62 14.06 -4.43
N GLY A 77 -5.00 12.88 -4.92
CA GLY A 77 -4.31 12.25 -6.05
C GLY A 77 -4.62 10.77 -6.20
N VAL A 78 -3.59 9.94 -6.30
CA VAL A 78 -3.75 8.50 -6.55
C VAL A 78 -3.18 7.69 -5.41
N THR A 79 -3.97 6.73 -4.95
CA THR A 79 -3.51 5.70 -4.01
C THR A 79 -3.41 4.36 -4.74
N PHE A 80 -2.25 3.74 -4.63
CA PHE A 80 -1.99 2.42 -5.20
C PHE A 80 -2.16 1.35 -4.12
N GLY A 81 -2.95 0.32 -4.43
CA GLY A 81 -3.27 -0.75 -3.47
C GLY A 81 -3.88 -1.97 -4.16
N GLY A 82 -4.89 -2.57 -3.52
CA GLY A 82 -5.57 -3.76 -4.02
C GLY A 82 -4.86 -5.05 -3.58
N GLY A 83 -3.93 -5.56 -4.39
CA GLY A 83 -2.94 -6.56 -3.99
C GLY A 83 -1.75 -5.90 -3.30
N GLU A 84 -0.54 -6.13 -3.81
CA GLU A 84 0.67 -5.47 -3.30
C GLU A 84 1.21 -4.53 -4.40
N PRO A 85 1.04 -3.22 -4.26
CA PRO A 85 1.40 -2.26 -5.31
C PRO A 85 2.89 -2.17 -5.56
N LEU A 86 3.73 -2.45 -4.55
CA LEU A 86 5.18 -2.35 -4.71
C LEU A 86 5.77 -3.47 -5.60
N LEU A 87 4.99 -4.49 -5.96
CA LEU A 87 5.36 -5.42 -7.03
C LEU A 87 5.43 -4.72 -8.40
N GLN A 88 4.87 -3.52 -8.51
CA GLN A 88 4.82 -2.71 -9.73
C GLN A 88 5.67 -1.42 -9.60
N ALA A 89 6.75 -1.43 -8.81
CA ALA A 89 7.49 -0.24 -8.44
C ALA A 89 7.97 0.59 -9.65
N ASP A 90 8.48 -0.03 -10.70
CA ASP A 90 8.89 0.67 -11.92
C ASP A 90 7.72 1.37 -12.63
N PHE A 91 6.54 0.73 -12.64
CA PHE A 91 5.32 1.34 -13.16
C PHE A 91 4.93 2.60 -12.36
N LEU A 92 5.08 2.58 -11.03
CA LEU A 92 4.80 3.73 -10.17
C LEU A 92 5.73 4.90 -10.49
N VAL A 93 7.01 4.62 -10.74
CA VAL A 93 8.00 5.65 -11.13
C VAL A 93 7.63 6.29 -12.47
N GLU A 94 7.28 5.48 -13.48
CA GLU A 94 6.87 6.03 -14.79
C GLU A 94 5.56 6.82 -14.68
N PHE A 95 4.61 6.36 -13.86
CA PHE A 95 3.38 7.10 -13.60
C PHE A 95 3.65 8.46 -12.93
N ARG A 96 4.58 8.54 -11.98
CA ARG A 96 5.00 9.81 -11.35
C ARG A 96 5.54 10.81 -12.38
N LYS A 97 6.31 10.37 -13.37
CA LYS A 97 6.81 11.24 -14.42
C LYS A 97 5.70 11.91 -15.23
N LEU A 98 4.55 11.24 -15.38
CA LEU A 98 3.40 11.76 -16.13
C LEU A 98 2.57 12.76 -15.32
N CYS A 99 2.30 12.46 -14.04
CA CYS A 99 1.48 13.34 -13.19
C CYS A 99 2.28 14.46 -12.49
N GLY A 100 3.62 14.37 -12.49
CA GLY A 100 4.47 15.34 -11.80
C GLY A 100 4.23 15.36 -10.28
N GLU A 101 4.53 16.47 -9.64
CA GLU A 101 4.40 16.65 -8.18
C GLU A 101 3.04 17.23 -7.75
N HIS A 102 2.15 17.49 -8.71
CA HIS A 102 0.86 18.11 -8.42
C HIS A 102 -0.16 17.15 -7.80
N TRP A 103 0.00 15.86 -8.03
CA TRP A 103 -0.83 14.81 -7.43
C TRP A 103 -0.10 14.14 -6.28
N HIS A 104 -0.81 13.98 -5.18
CA HIS A 104 -0.29 13.24 -4.04
C HIS A 104 -0.40 11.74 -4.28
N LEU A 105 0.73 11.04 -4.38
CA LEU A 105 0.77 9.60 -4.61
C LEU A 105 0.97 8.86 -3.31
N CYS A 106 0.04 7.95 -3.01
CA CYS A 106 0.11 7.07 -1.84
C CYS A 106 0.25 5.61 -2.24
N ALA A 107 0.83 4.80 -1.35
CA ALA A 107 0.85 3.35 -1.49
C ALA A 107 0.32 2.68 -0.22
N GLU A 108 -0.65 1.77 -0.37
CA GLU A 108 -1.10 0.86 0.68
C GLU A 108 -0.38 -0.48 0.51
N THR A 109 0.58 -0.77 1.38
CA THR A 109 1.52 -1.88 1.21
C THR A 109 1.71 -2.69 2.50
N SER A 110 1.99 -3.97 2.34
CA SER A 110 2.48 -4.83 3.42
C SER A 110 3.98 -4.73 3.66
N LEU A 111 4.74 -4.08 2.77
CA LEU A 111 6.20 -4.10 2.70
C LEU A 111 6.83 -5.51 2.63
N ASN A 112 6.06 -6.58 2.43
CA ASN A 112 6.58 -7.95 2.33
C ASN A 112 7.01 -8.28 0.89
N VAL A 113 7.90 -7.45 0.35
CA VAL A 113 8.46 -7.51 -1.00
C VAL A 113 9.98 -7.31 -0.95
N PRO A 114 10.74 -7.63 -2.02
CA PRO A 114 12.17 -7.31 -2.07
C PRO A 114 12.44 -5.83 -1.79
N TRP A 115 13.57 -5.54 -1.11
CA TRP A 115 13.94 -4.16 -0.76
C TRP A 115 14.03 -3.24 -1.98
N GLU A 116 14.51 -3.74 -3.09
CA GLU A 116 14.65 -3.00 -4.35
C GLU A 116 13.33 -2.38 -4.80
N ASN A 117 12.22 -3.12 -4.65
CA ASN A 117 10.87 -2.62 -4.95
C ASN A 117 10.48 -1.46 -4.01
N VAL A 118 10.78 -1.60 -2.71
CA VAL A 118 10.50 -0.56 -1.72
C VAL A 118 11.33 0.69 -2.00
N ALA A 119 12.63 0.52 -2.25
CA ALA A 119 13.56 1.62 -2.53
C ALA A 119 13.17 2.37 -3.82
N THR A 120 12.79 1.64 -4.86
CA THR A 120 12.30 2.22 -6.12
C THR A 120 11.01 3.03 -5.88
N ALA A 121 10.02 2.46 -5.20
CA ALA A 121 8.77 3.15 -4.89
C ALA A 121 8.98 4.39 -3.97
N ALA A 122 9.96 4.34 -3.06
CA ALA A 122 10.29 5.46 -2.17
C ALA A 122 10.71 6.74 -2.92
N SER A 123 11.18 6.61 -4.16
CA SER A 123 11.56 7.73 -5.02
C SER A 123 10.38 8.49 -5.62
N CYS A 124 9.19 7.91 -5.61
CA CYS A 124 8.03 8.46 -6.34
C CYS A 124 6.72 8.53 -5.52
N ILE A 125 6.63 7.82 -4.39
CA ILE A 125 5.47 7.82 -3.50
C ILE A 125 5.64 8.89 -2.42
N ASP A 126 4.64 9.71 -2.20
CA ASP A 126 4.66 10.79 -1.21
C ASP A 126 4.34 10.28 0.19
N HIS A 127 3.42 9.29 0.32
CA HIS A 127 3.04 8.74 1.61
C HIS A 127 2.78 7.24 1.54
N PHE A 128 3.28 6.50 2.53
CA PHE A 128 3.10 5.06 2.67
C PHE A 128 2.12 4.73 3.81
N TYR A 129 1.06 4.02 3.49
CA TYR A 129 0.18 3.35 4.45
C TYR A 129 0.62 1.91 4.57
N ILE A 130 1.27 1.57 5.69
CA ILE A 130 1.87 0.26 5.88
C ILE A 130 0.95 -0.62 6.73
N ASP A 131 0.46 -1.67 6.15
CA ASP A 131 -0.37 -2.66 6.82
C ASP A 131 0.49 -3.62 7.67
N CYS A 132 0.82 -3.25 8.88
CA CYS A 132 1.46 -4.13 9.85
C CYS A 132 0.40 -5.03 10.50
N LYS A 133 0.26 -6.26 10.02
CA LYS A 133 -0.78 -7.17 10.53
C LYS A 133 -0.53 -7.60 11.96
N ASP A 134 0.72 -7.80 12.35
CA ASP A 134 1.22 -7.95 13.72
C ASP A 134 2.75 -7.95 13.72
N THR A 135 3.38 -7.51 14.82
CA THR A 135 4.84 -7.60 14.97
C THR A 135 5.30 -8.95 15.54
N ASN A 136 4.40 -9.71 16.17
CA ASN A 136 4.66 -11.08 16.58
C ASN A 136 4.71 -12.00 15.36
N ALA A 137 5.84 -12.69 15.16
CA ALA A 137 6.08 -13.52 13.99
C ALA A 137 5.09 -14.68 13.83
N ASP A 138 4.65 -15.29 14.94
CA ASP A 138 3.74 -16.43 14.90
C ASP A 138 2.32 -15.98 14.55
N ILE A 139 1.85 -14.86 15.11
CA ILE A 139 0.56 -14.25 14.78
C ILE A 139 0.57 -13.84 13.31
N TYR A 140 1.60 -13.12 12.87
CA TYR A 140 1.74 -12.68 11.48
C TYR A 140 1.69 -13.86 10.52
N ARG A 141 2.47 -14.92 10.80
CA ARG A 141 2.53 -16.13 9.95
C ARG A 141 1.19 -16.86 9.88
N ARG A 142 0.50 -17.05 11.02
CA ARG A 142 -0.82 -17.69 11.06
C ARG A 142 -1.85 -16.93 10.22
N TYR A 143 -1.78 -15.60 10.26
CA TYR A 143 -2.74 -14.74 9.57
C TYR A 143 -2.42 -14.55 8.08
N THR A 144 -1.14 -14.34 7.72
CA THR A 144 -0.73 -13.94 6.37
C THR A 144 -0.16 -15.07 5.52
N GLY A 145 0.26 -16.17 6.15
CA GLY A 145 0.98 -17.26 5.49
C GLY A 145 2.46 -16.99 5.20
N ARG A 146 3.01 -15.86 5.71
CA ARG A 146 4.42 -15.47 5.56
C ARG A 146 4.99 -15.04 6.91
N ASP A 147 6.33 -14.97 7.03
CA ASP A 147 6.97 -14.31 8.19
C ASP A 147 6.98 -12.78 8.03
N ASN A 148 7.24 -12.08 9.12
CA ASN A 148 7.27 -10.63 9.17
C ASN A 148 8.68 -10.02 9.12
N LEU A 149 9.72 -10.82 9.00
CA LEU A 149 11.12 -10.34 9.06
C LEU A 149 11.39 -9.34 7.93
N GLN A 150 11.02 -9.69 6.69
CA GLN A 150 11.20 -8.81 5.54
C GLN A 150 10.42 -7.50 5.69
N MET A 151 9.18 -7.55 6.17
CA MET A 151 8.36 -6.35 6.43
C MET A 151 9.03 -5.44 7.45
N LEU A 152 9.48 -5.98 8.60
CA LEU A 152 10.12 -5.20 9.67
C LEU A 152 11.48 -4.61 9.24
N GLU A 153 12.26 -5.36 8.47
CA GLU A 153 13.52 -4.87 7.92
C GLU A 153 13.28 -3.74 6.91
N ASN A 154 12.36 -3.94 5.98
CA ASN A 154 11.99 -2.94 5.00
C ASN A 154 11.42 -1.67 5.65
N LEU A 155 10.62 -1.81 6.70
CA LEU A 155 10.06 -0.69 7.45
C LEU A 155 11.16 0.18 8.08
N ARG A 156 12.16 -0.45 8.71
CA ARG A 156 13.30 0.28 9.29
C ARG A 156 14.12 1.02 8.22
N LYS A 157 14.41 0.35 7.11
CA LYS A 157 15.15 0.95 5.99
C LYS A 157 14.36 2.11 5.36
N LEU A 158 13.08 1.91 5.12
CA LEU A 158 12.21 2.94 4.53
C LEU A 158 12.13 4.17 5.42
N GLN A 159 11.85 3.99 6.72
CA GLN A 159 11.80 5.08 7.69
C GLN A 159 13.10 5.88 7.74
N SER A 160 14.25 5.19 7.69
CA SER A 160 15.56 5.86 7.66
C SER A 160 15.81 6.63 6.37
N GLN A 161 15.20 6.22 5.26
CA GLN A 161 15.38 6.83 3.94
C GLN A 161 14.48 8.04 3.71
N ILE A 162 13.19 7.96 4.11
CA ILE A 162 12.19 8.98 3.74
C ILE A 162 11.66 9.79 4.93
N GLY A 163 12.01 9.42 6.16
CA GLY A 163 11.49 10.01 7.39
C GLY A 163 10.15 9.41 7.84
N PRO A 164 9.86 9.47 9.17
CA PRO A 164 8.64 8.89 9.74
C PRO A 164 7.37 9.68 9.36
N GLU A 165 7.50 10.95 8.97
CA GLU A 165 6.36 11.80 8.59
C GLU A 165 5.66 11.37 7.29
N ARG A 166 6.34 10.59 6.46
CA ARG A 166 5.78 10.03 5.23
C ARG A 166 5.23 8.61 5.40
N ILE A 167 5.12 8.12 6.65
CA ILE A 167 4.71 6.76 6.96
C ILE A 167 3.58 6.77 7.98
N THR A 168 2.46 6.15 7.64
CA THR A 168 1.41 5.77 8.59
C THR A 168 1.37 4.25 8.70
N VAL A 169 1.53 3.71 9.90
CA VAL A 169 1.42 2.27 10.12
C VAL A 169 0.03 1.91 10.62
N ARG A 170 -0.67 1.09 9.88
CA ARG A 170 -2.00 0.58 10.23
C ARG A 170 -1.86 -0.75 10.98
N ILE A 171 -2.38 -0.81 12.21
CA ILE A 171 -2.30 -1.99 13.07
C ILE A 171 -3.72 -2.44 13.43
N PRO A 172 -4.20 -3.52 12.81
CA PRO A 172 -5.53 -4.04 13.07
C PRO A 172 -5.60 -4.86 14.38
N LEU A 173 -6.75 -4.78 15.05
CA LEU A 173 -7.22 -5.87 15.89
C LEU A 173 -7.88 -6.89 14.97
N ILE A 174 -7.35 -8.12 14.95
CA ILE A 174 -7.81 -9.20 14.08
C ILE A 174 -8.40 -10.28 14.98
N PRO A 175 -9.75 -10.34 15.14
CA PRO A 175 -10.39 -11.35 15.98
C PRO A 175 -9.88 -12.76 15.64
N GLU A 176 -9.74 -13.64 16.63
CA GLU A 176 -9.20 -15.01 16.53
C GLU A 176 -7.68 -15.10 16.26
N TYR A 177 -7.01 -14.00 15.88
CA TYR A 177 -5.57 -14.01 15.55
C TYR A 177 -4.71 -13.27 16.56
N ASN A 178 -5.09 -12.03 16.94
CA ASN A 178 -4.38 -11.24 17.92
C ASN A 178 -5.33 -10.65 18.98
N THR A 179 -4.74 -10.21 20.07
CA THR A 179 -5.42 -9.57 21.19
C THR A 179 -5.09 -8.07 21.25
N GLU A 180 -5.76 -7.35 22.14
CA GLU A 180 -5.44 -5.94 22.39
C GLU A 180 -4.00 -5.79 22.94
N GLU A 181 -3.53 -6.74 23.78
CA GLU A 181 -2.17 -6.73 24.28
C GLU A 181 -1.14 -6.95 23.15
N ASP A 182 -1.43 -7.81 22.17
CA ASP A 182 -0.55 -8.03 21.01
C ASP A 182 -0.49 -6.78 20.16
N ARG A 183 -1.64 -6.12 19.93
CA ARG A 183 -1.72 -4.85 19.21
C ARG A 183 -0.91 -3.76 19.93
N GLN A 184 -1.06 -3.65 21.24
CA GLN A 184 -0.31 -2.68 22.04
C GLN A 184 1.20 -2.93 21.99
N ARG A 185 1.67 -4.18 22.06
CA ARG A 185 3.09 -4.53 21.88
C ARG A 185 3.60 -4.10 20.50
N SER A 186 2.77 -4.25 19.45
CA SER A 186 3.11 -3.80 18.10
C SER A 186 3.26 -2.27 18.06
N VAL A 187 2.35 -1.53 18.69
CA VAL A 187 2.45 -0.07 18.83
C VAL A 187 3.74 0.35 19.52
N GLU A 188 4.06 -0.24 20.67
CA GLU A 188 5.27 0.07 21.43
C GLU A 188 6.55 -0.20 20.64
N LEU A 189 6.61 -1.33 19.92
CA LEU A 189 7.75 -1.64 19.06
C LEU A 189 7.92 -0.59 17.96
N LEU A 190 6.84 -0.18 17.31
CA LEU A 190 6.89 0.81 16.24
C LEU A 190 7.22 2.21 16.75
N GLN A 191 6.72 2.60 17.92
CA GLN A 191 7.09 3.86 18.57
C GLN A 191 8.57 3.90 18.94
N ASN A 192 9.12 2.79 19.43
CA ASN A 192 10.56 2.66 19.72
C ASN A 192 11.43 2.75 18.44
N LEU A 193 10.84 2.47 17.26
CA LEU A 193 11.46 2.71 15.97
C LEU A 193 11.26 4.16 15.46
N GLY A 194 10.61 5.05 16.25
CA GLY A 194 10.34 6.43 15.86
C GLY A 194 9.12 6.61 14.95
N LEU A 195 8.29 5.59 14.78
CA LEU A 195 7.07 5.64 13.97
C LEU A 195 5.88 6.03 14.87
N THR A 196 5.47 7.28 14.80
CA THR A 196 4.43 7.84 15.67
C THR A 196 3.06 7.98 14.99
N GLN A 197 3.01 7.94 13.67
CA GLN A 197 1.76 7.96 12.93
C GLN A 197 1.21 6.53 12.84
N VAL A 198 0.33 6.20 13.79
CA VAL A 198 -0.27 4.87 13.90
C VAL A 198 -1.78 4.98 13.75
N ASP A 199 -2.36 4.15 12.88
CA ASP A 199 -3.80 4.01 12.68
C ASP A 199 -4.26 2.66 13.22
N LEU A 200 -5.14 2.69 14.22
CA LEU A 200 -5.67 1.52 14.92
C LEU A 200 -7.12 1.29 14.48
N PHE A 201 -7.39 0.09 14.03
CA PHE A 201 -8.75 -0.31 13.64
C PHE A 201 -9.02 -1.78 13.97
N THR A 202 -10.26 -2.20 13.87
CA THR A 202 -10.67 -3.59 14.07
C THR A 202 -11.20 -4.17 12.77
N TYR A 203 -10.70 -5.32 12.36
CA TYR A 203 -11.29 -6.05 11.25
C TYR A 203 -12.70 -6.48 11.60
N LYS A 204 -13.63 -6.21 10.69
CA LYS A 204 -14.94 -6.84 10.73
C LYS A 204 -14.79 -8.23 10.10
N GLN A 205 -15.34 -9.24 10.76
CA GLN A 205 -15.44 -10.57 10.15
C GLN A 205 -16.28 -10.47 8.88
N PRO A 206 -15.88 -11.15 7.82
CA PRO A 206 -16.67 -11.21 6.58
C PRO A 206 -18.03 -11.89 6.79
#